data_6f10b2843f26cb6ffe541ea3e857d572
#
_entry.id   6f10b2843f26cb6ffe541ea3e857d572
#
_cell.length_a   1.000
_cell.length_b   1.000
_cell.length_c   1.000
_cell.angle_alpha   90.00
_cell.angle_beta   90.00
_cell.angle_gamma   90.00
#
_symmetry.space_group_name_H-M   'P 1'
#
loop_
_entity.id
_entity.type
_entity.pdbx_description
1 polymer ?
#
loop_
_entity_poly.entity_id
_entity_poly.type
_entity_poly.pdbx_seq_one_letter_code
_entity_poly.pdbx_strand_id
1 'polypeptide(L)'
;GPFASLYHSGVMLCLVFTFAFVRLRFRHATASGVLVGAGYIIPHALIGDLPGDQLAHNAMNLLGTIGVGMCIAYLNEYHLRYSFVQELVIGEKSRTLEAQNALIDHELEIAKTIQEQYLPASGVHGRIGALYRPMDRVGGDFFDIITFADPDEIGVFISDVSGHGVPAALYTSMLRVALTQAGDLQRDPQGLLGHLDRALLPHLKSAFITCFYGVLNMRSGDFRYANAGHLAPLIVSADSIEPLPCPPSVPLAAFSESTVRRHERDFSNRAVTLPTGSRLLLFTDGLTEARNRFRPAEMFEYAGMHDALRSAGAMPVGAFIDRLFEALVGFRGGDSFEDDICILCLEVG
;
A
#
# COMPACT_ATOMS: atom_id res chain seq x y z
N GLY A 1 22.34 -13.12 -73.09
CA GLY A 1 23.36 -14.08 -72.65
C GLY A 1 23.37 -14.26 -71.10
N PRO A 2 23.97 -15.30 -70.55
CA PRO A 2 23.92 -15.62 -69.14
C PRO A 2 24.49 -14.51 -68.25
N PHE A 3 25.39 -13.66 -68.68
CA PHE A 3 25.95 -12.54 -67.92
C PHE A 3 24.97 -11.38 -67.70
N ALA A 4 24.07 -11.12 -68.67
CA ALA A 4 23.08 -10.05 -68.55
C ALA A 4 22.02 -10.37 -67.45
N SER A 5 21.63 -11.63 -67.28
CA SER A 5 20.71 -12.08 -66.27
C SER A 5 21.34 -12.04 -64.88
N LEU A 6 22.63 -12.39 -64.76
CA LEU A 6 23.39 -12.28 -63.47
C LEU A 6 23.56 -10.83 -63.04
N TYR A 7 23.84 -9.90 -63.96
CA TYR A 7 23.97 -8.48 -63.66
C TYR A 7 22.62 -7.87 -63.19
N HIS A 8 21.52 -8.22 -63.90
CA HIS A 8 20.17 -7.76 -63.46
C HIS A 8 19.83 -8.26 -62.04
N SER A 9 20.08 -9.54 -61.76
CA SER A 9 19.84 -10.12 -60.44
C SER A 9 20.69 -9.45 -59.35
N GLY A 10 21.95 -9.09 -59.68
CA GLY A 10 22.83 -8.36 -58.77
C GLY A 10 22.31 -6.97 -58.42
N VAL A 11 21.84 -6.21 -59.42
CA VAL A 11 21.24 -4.88 -59.22
C VAL A 11 19.98 -4.96 -58.34
N MET A 12 19.12 -5.96 -58.61
CA MET A 12 17.93 -6.20 -57.78
C MET A 12 18.28 -6.49 -56.32
N LEU A 13 19.28 -7.34 -56.10
CA LEU A 13 19.74 -7.69 -54.75
C LEU A 13 20.30 -6.46 -54.01
N CYS A 14 21.09 -5.64 -54.69
CA CYS A 14 21.61 -4.39 -54.12
C CYS A 14 20.48 -3.41 -53.73
N LEU A 15 19.45 -3.28 -54.57
CA LEU A 15 18.28 -2.45 -54.25
C LEU A 15 17.52 -2.98 -53.05
N VAL A 16 17.21 -4.27 -52.99
CA VAL A 16 16.54 -4.88 -51.85
C VAL A 16 17.35 -4.68 -50.61
N PHE A 17 18.66 -4.92 -50.63
CA PHE A 17 19.55 -4.68 -49.49
C PHE A 17 19.52 -3.22 -49.03
N THR A 18 19.63 -2.26 -49.96
CA THR A 18 19.61 -0.84 -49.66
C THR A 18 18.30 -0.41 -49.00
N PHE A 19 17.17 -0.86 -49.48
CA PHE A 19 15.87 -0.50 -48.90
C PHE A 19 15.58 -1.23 -47.59
N ALA A 20 15.98 -2.47 -47.42
CA ALA A 20 15.67 -3.28 -46.25
C ALA A 20 16.63 -3.04 -45.09
N PHE A 21 17.93 -2.87 -45.34
CA PHE A 21 18.96 -2.86 -44.31
C PHE A 21 19.61 -1.49 -44.07
N VAL A 22 19.74 -0.65 -45.12
CA VAL A 22 20.25 0.70 -44.96
C VAL A 22 19.09 1.61 -44.58
N ARG A 23 19.04 2.04 -43.33
CA ARG A 23 17.98 2.92 -42.79
C ARG A 23 18.09 4.36 -43.34
N LEU A 24 17.94 4.49 -44.68
CA LEU A 24 17.91 5.80 -45.33
C LEU A 24 16.55 6.48 -45.11
N ARG A 25 16.58 7.82 -44.98
CA ARG A 25 15.33 8.59 -45.01
C ARG A 25 14.65 8.36 -46.38
N PHE A 26 13.32 8.31 -46.38
CA PHE A 26 12.50 8.05 -47.58
C PHE A 26 12.99 8.82 -48.84
N ARG A 27 13.29 10.11 -48.68
CA ARG A 27 13.78 10.95 -49.81
C ARG A 27 15.10 10.45 -50.40
N HIS A 28 16.04 10.01 -49.60
CA HIS A 28 17.32 9.48 -50.05
C HIS A 28 17.19 8.09 -50.63
N ALA A 29 16.36 7.25 -50.05
CA ALA A 29 16.04 5.93 -50.55
C ALA A 29 15.39 6.02 -51.96
N THR A 30 14.42 6.91 -52.13
CA THR A 30 13.77 7.19 -53.41
C THR A 30 14.77 7.67 -54.47
N ALA A 31 15.60 8.66 -54.14
CA ALA A 31 16.62 9.18 -55.03
C ALA A 31 17.62 8.09 -55.48
N SER A 32 18.08 7.25 -54.55
CA SER A 32 18.98 6.12 -54.82
C SER A 32 18.32 5.09 -55.74
N GLY A 33 17.06 4.74 -55.48
CA GLY A 33 16.30 3.78 -56.32
C GLY A 33 16.14 4.29 -57.75
N VAL A 34 15.76 5.57 -57.91
CA VAL A 34 15.62 6.19 -59.24
C VAL A 34 16.96 6.24 -59.99
N LEU A 35 18.04 6.62 -59.29
CA LEU A 35 19.38 6.70 -59.88
C LEU A 35 19.88 5.35 -60.39
N VAL A 36 19.73 4.30 -59.55
CA VAL A 36 20.12 2.94 -59.92
C VAL A 36 19.26 2.41 -61.08
N GLY A 37 17.94 2.67 -61.03
CA GLY A 37 17.03 2.29 -62.11
C GLY A 37 17.35 2.95 -63.43
N ALA A 38 17.60 4.25 -63.45
CA ALA A 38 18.02 5.02 -64.60
C ALA A 38 19.38 4.54 -65.15
N GLY A 39 20.33 4.30 -64.24
CA GLY A 39 21.66 3.80 -64.57
C GLY A 39 21.65 2.40 -65.19
N TYR A 40 20.62 1.60 -64.95
CA TYR A 40 20.43 0.31 -65.61
C TYR A 40 19.69 0.45 -66.96
N ILE A 41 18.55 1.12 -66.99
CA ILE A 41 17.66 1.17 -68.17
C ILE A 41 18.26 1.99 -69.29
N ILE A 42 18.83 3.18 -69.03
CA ILE A 42 19.28 4.10 -70.08
C ILE A 42 20.43 3.52 -70.94
N PRO A 43 21.52 2.99 -70.34
CA PRO A 43 22.58 2.38 -71.13
C PRO A 43 22.12 1.21 -72.06
N HIS A 44 21.32 0.33 -71.49
CA HIS A 44 20.82 -0.83 -72.23
C HIS A 44 19.87 -0.45 -73.38
N ALA A 45 19.04 0.59 -73.17
CA ALA A 45 18.19 1.13 -74.25
C ALA A 45 18.99 1.84 -75.37
N LEU A 46 20.11 2.52 -75.05
CA LEU A 46 20.95 3.25 -76.03
C LEU A 46 21.87 2.32 -76.82
N ILE A 47 22.43 1.31 -76.15
CA ILE A 47 23.38 0.38 -76.80
C ILE A 47 22.65 -0.68 -77.65
N GLY A 48 21.38 -1.02 -77.29
CA GLY A 48 20.56 -2.00 -77.96
C GLY A 48 21.06 -3.44 -77.78
N ASP A 49 21.76 -3.74 -76.73
CA ASP A 49 22.39 -5.02 -76.43
C ASP A 49 21.41 -6.08 -75.91
N LEU A 50 20.18 -5.68 -75.52
CA LEU A 50 19.09 -6.56 -75.08
C LEU A 50 17.92 -6.56 -76.07
N PRO A 51 17.26 -7.74 -76.33
CA PRO A 51 15.97 -7.78 -76.97
C PRO A 51 14.93 -6.90 -76.29
N GLY A 52 14.08 -6.23 -77.09
CA GLY A 52 13.11 -5.24 -76.53
C GLY A 52 12.12 -5.80 -75.48
N ASP A 53 11.69 -7.06 -75.70
CA ASP A 53 10.83 -7.78 -74.73
C ASP A 53 11.56 -8.09 -73.41
N GLN A 54 12.83 -8.45 -73.48
CA GLN A 54 13.65 -8.68 -72.25
C GLN A 54 13.96 -7.40 -71.49
N LEU A 55 14.24 -6.30 -72.21
CA LEU A 55 14.44 -5.00 -71.59
C LEU A 55 13.18 -4.50 -70.90
N ALA A 56 12.00 -4.69 -71.55
CA ALA A 56 10.71 -4.30 -70.94
C ALA A 56 10.40 -5.11 -69.66
N HIS A 57 10.67 -6.45 -69.74
CA HIS A 57 10.48 -7.29 -68.52
C HIS A 57 11.40 -6.90 -67.34
N ASN A 58 12.67 -6.67 -67.66
CA ASN A 58 13.65 -6.24 -66.64
C ASN A 58 13.31 -4.87 -66.03
N ALA A 59 12.87 -3.92 -66.88
CA ALA A 59 12.43 -2.62 -66.46
C ALA A 59 11.21 -2.69 -65.53
N MET A 60 10.23 -3.53 -65.85
CA MET A 60 9.03 -3.74 -65.04
C MET A 60 9.38 -4.34 -63.66
N ASN A 61 10.24 -5.35 -63.63
CA ASN A 61 10.71 -5.94 -62.36
C ASN A 61 11.49 -4.93 -61.50
N LEU A 62 12.34 -4.13 -62.11
CA LEU A 62 13.12 -3.12 -61.45
C LEU A 62 12.23 -2.01 -60.87
N LEU A 63 11.25 -1.51 -61.63
CA LEU A 63 10.27 -0.54 -61.16
C LEU A 63 9.42 -1.09 -60.02
N GLY A 64 9.01 -2.35 -60.08
CA GLY A 64 8.30 -3.03 -59.02
C GLY A 64 9.14 -3.09 -57.72
N THR A 65 10.41 -3.45 -57.83
CA THR A 65 11.33 -3.53 -56.71
C THR A 65 11.57 -2.14 -56.05
N ILE A 66 11.75 -1.12 -56.87
CA ILE A 66 11.90 0.26 -56.42
C ILE A 66 10.61 0.71 -55.71
N GLY A 67 9.43 0.42 -56.24
CA GLY A 67 8.14 0.75 -55.65
C GLY A 67 7.95 0.11 -54.27
N VAL A 68 8.21 -1.20 -54.16
CA VAL A 68 8.17 -1.90 -52.89
C VAL A 68 9.20 -1.35 -51.89
N GLY A 69 10.43 -1.10 -52.34
CA GLY A 69 11.47 -0.52 -51.52
C GLY A 69 11.12 0.87 -50.99
N MET A 70 10.52 1.72 -51.83
CA MET A 70 10.01 3.04 -51.41
C MET A 70 8.92 2.92 -50.37
N CYS A 71 8.00 1.97 -50.51
CA CYS A 71 6.95 1.74 -49.49
C CYS A 71 7.55 1.31 -48.15
N ILE A 72 8.51 0.40 -48.16
CA ILE A 72 9.24 -0.03 -46.97
C ILE A 72 9.97 1.15 -46.30
N ALA A 73 10.68 1.96 -47.08
CA ALA A 73 11.40 3.14 -46.55
C ALA A 73 10.45 4.18 -45.94
N TYR A 74 9.28 4.38 -46.59
CA TYR A 74 8.24 5.27 -46.05
C TYR A 74 7.67 4.77 -44.72
N LEU A 75 7.32 3.50 -44.65
CA LEU A 75 6.77 2.88 -43.44
C LEU A 75 7.78 2.92 -42.30
N ASN A 76 9.05 2.62 -42.56
CA ASN A 76 10.12 2.68 -41.56
C ASN A 76 10.32 4.12 -41.03
N GLU A 77 10.34 5.13 -41.91
CA GLU A 77 10.44 6.51 -41.49
C GLU A 77 9.22 6.96 -40.68
N TYR A 78 8.02 6.54 -41.10
CA TYR A 78 6.79 6.81 -40.35
C TYR A 78 6.83 6.21 -38.96
N HIS A 79 7.22 4.94 -38.82
CA HIS A 79 7.33 4.27 -37.54
C HIS A 79 8.37 4.93 -36.62
N LEU A 80 9.54 5.30 -37.18
CA LEU A 80 10.58 5.99 -36.43
C LEU A 80 10.11 7.34 -35.88
N ARG A 81 9.43 8.13 -36.70
CA ARG A 81 8.86 9.41 -36.27
C ARG A 81 7.77 9.22 -35.22
N TYR A 82 6.90 8.25 -35.42
CA TYR A 82 5.83 7.94 -34.49
C TYR A 82 6.39 7.50 -33.13
N SER A 83 7.34 6.58 -33.10
CA SER A 83 8.00 6.11 -31.88
C SER A 83 8.70 7.26 -31.13
N PHE A 84 9.38 8.14 -31.85
CA PHE A 84 10.06 9.30 -31.26
C PHE A 84 9.06 10.26 -30.57
N VAL A 85 7.93 10.54 -31.21
CA VAL A 85 6.88 11.38 -30.60
C VAL A 85 6.30 10.71 -29.36
N GLN A 86 6.02 9.39 -29.43
CA GLN A 86 5.55 8.65 -28.26
C GLN A 86 6.53 8.69 -27.09
N GLU A 87 7.82 8.51 -27.35
CA GLU A 87 8.85 8.56 -26.32
C GLU A 87 8.92 9.93 -25.64
N LEU A 88 8.79 11.03 -26.39
CA LEU A 88 8.69 12.37 -25.82
C LEU A 88 7.48 12.56 -24.94
N VAL A 89 6.29 12.10 -25.39
CA VAL A 89 5.04 12.21 -24.62
C VAL A 89 5.10 11.36 -23.35
N ILE A 90 5.65 10.15 -23.43
CA ILE A 90 5.83 9.28 -22.27
C ILE A 90 6.80 9.93 -21.27
N GLY A 91 7.90 10.45 -21.74
CA GLY A 91 8.90 11.13 -20.91
C GLY A 91 8.34 12.37 -20.17
N GLU A 92 7.51 13.17 -20.84
CA GLU A 92 6.84 14.31 -20.22
C GLU A 92 5.82 13.87 -19.17
N LYS A 93 4.98 12.87 -19.49
CA LYS A 93 4.02 12.30 -18.54
C LYS A 93 4.70 11.69 -17.31
N SER A 94 5.80 10.96 -17.53
CA SER A 94 6.58 10.37 -16.41
C SER A 94 7.07 11.46 -15.45
N ARG A 95 7.67 12.53 -15.97
CA ARG A 95 8.14 13.66 -15.15
C ARG A 95 7.00 14.34 -14.38
N THR A 96 5.84 14.50 -15.02
CA THR A 96 4.66 15.09 -14.36
C THR A 96 4.16 14.22 -13.22
N LEU A 97 4.08 12.91 -13.45
CA LEU A 97 3.68 11.94 -12.42
C LEU A 97 4.68 11.89 -11.26
N GLU A 98 5.98 11.91 -11.55
CA GLU A 98 7.04 11.95 -10.53
C GLU A 98 6.91 13.21 -9.65
N ALA A 99 6.66 14.38 -10.27
CA ALA A 99 6.46 15.61 -9.52
C ALA A 99 5.18 15.59 -8.67
N GLN A 100 4.08 15.04 -9.19
CA GLN A 100 2.84 14.88 -8.43
C GLN A 100 3.00 13.91 -7.26
N ASN A 101 3.66 12.78 -7.47
CA ASN A 101 3.93 11.80 -6.42
C ASN A 101 4.81 12.41 -5.32
N ALA A 102 5.84 13.17 -5.67
CA ALA A 102 6.69 13.86 -4.70
C ALA A 102 5.91 14.88 -3.84
N LEU A 103 4.93 15.58 -4.44
CA LEU A 103 4.07 16.50 -3.70
C LEU A 103 3.16 15.74 -2.73
N ILE A 104 2.50 14.67 -3.19
CA ILE A 104 1.64 13.82 -2.35
C ILE A 104 2.44 13.23 -1.20
N ASP A 105 3.64 12.72 -1.46
CA ASP A 105 4.54 12.18 -0.44
C ASP A 105 4.89 13.23 0.63
N HIS A 106 5.11 14.46 0.21
CA HIS A 106 5.38 15.57 1.15
C HIS A 106 4.16 15.90 2.02
N GLU A 107 2.96 15.97 1.43
CA GLU A 107 1.72 16.22 2.17
C GLU A 107 1.42 15.09 3.18
N LEU A 108 1.65 13.83 2.81
CA LEU A 108 1.50 12.69 3.69
C LEU A 108 2.52 12.70 4.85
N GLU A 109 3.75 13.15 4.62
CA GLU A 109 4.75 13.29 5.71
C GLU A 109 4.35 14.36 6.73
N ILE A 110 3.73 15.45 6.27
CA ILE A 110 3.15 16.45 7.17
C ILE A 110 2.01 15.84 7.99
N ALA A 111 1.09 15.10 7.34
CA ALA A 111 -0.02 14.44 8.02
C ALA A 111 0.47 13.43 9.07
N LYS A 112 1.50 12.65 8.75
CA LYS A 112 2.18 11.74 9.68
C LYS A 112 2.72 12.48 10.91
N THR A 113 3.46 13.59 10.69
CA THR A 113 4.01 14.39 11.78
C THR A 113 2.91 14.91 12.72
N ILE A 114 1.76 15.32 12.16
CA ILE A 114 0.62 15.74 12.95
C ILE A 114 0.04 14.57 13.75
N GLN A 115 -0.13 13.39 13.12
CA GLN A 115 -0.67 12.20 13.78
C GLN A 115 0.25 11.72 14.92
N GLU A 116 1.57 11.71 14.70
CA GLU A 116 2.56 11.32 15.71
C GLU A 116 2.54 12.24 16.95
N GLN A 117 2.18 13.52 16.80
CA GLN A 117 2.01 14.44 17.94
C GLN A 117 0.82 14.11 18.83
N TYR A 118 -0.15 13.35 18.31
CA TYR A 118 -1.33 12.93 19.08
C TYR A 118 -1.12 11.61 19.82
N LEU A 119 -0.12 10.83 19.43
CA LEU A 119 0.20 9.57 20.10
C LEU A 119 0.98 9.86 21.39
N PRO A 120 0.70 9.15 22.49
CA PRO A 120 1.50 9.22 23.68
C PRO A 120 2.97 8.94 23.37
N ALA A 121 3.89 9.66 24.03
CA ALA A 121 5.31 9.43 23.85
C ALA A 121 5.64 7.95 24.09
N SER A 122 6.25 7.29 23.12
CA SER A 122 6.69 5.90 23.22
C SER A 122 7.57 5.71 24.45
N GLY A 123 7.22 4.77 25.35
CA GLY A 123 7.99 4.50 26.56
C GLY A 123 7.46 5.20 27.83
N VAL A 124 6.16 5.41 27.93
CA VAL A 124 5.52 5.97 29.14
C VAL A 124 5.74 5.05 30.32
N HIS A 125 6.61 5.46 31.25
CA HIS A 125 6.86 4.84 32.58
C HIS A 125 7.13 3.33 32.58
N GLY A 126 8.15 2.85 33.21
CA GLY A 126 8.71 1.48 33.22
C GLY A 126 7.75 0.28 33.27
N ARG A 127 6.44 0.50 33.46
CA ARG A 127 5.35 -0.48 33.52
C ARG A 127 4.35 -0.39 32.36
N ILE A 128 4.51 0.60 31.47
CA ILE A 128 3.64 0.80 30.31
C ILE A 128 4.53 0.90 29.08
N GLY A 129 4.23 0.12 28.08
CA GLY A 129 4.90 0.16 26.79
C GLY A 129 3.90 0.20 25.66
N ALA A 130 4.28 0.83 24.56
CA ALA A 130 3.49 0.88 23.33
C ALA A 130 4.39 0.78 22.12
N LEU A 131 3.86 0.13 21.08
CA LEU A 131 4.44 0.08 19.74
C LEU A 131 3.35 0.44 18.74
N TYR A 132 3.65 1.39 17.87
CA TYR A 132 2.80 1.77 16.76
C TYR A 132 3.58 1.72 15.45
N ARG A 133 3.07 0.99 14.48
CA ARG A 133 3.65 0.84 13.14
C ARG A 133 2.54 0.97 12.11
N PRO A 134 2.34 2.15 11.53
CA PRO A 134 1.38 2.30 10.45
C PRO A 134 1.84 1.54 9.21
N MET A 135 0.89 0.97 8.47
CA MET A 135 1.09 0.29 7.20
C MET A 135 1.63 1.26 6.14
N ASP A 136 1.09 2.45 6.10
CA ASP A 136 1.46 3.53 5.19
C ASP A 136 2.04 4.72 5.97
N ARG A 137 2.06 5.89 5.40
CA ARG A 137 2.52 7.14 6.04
C ARG A 137 1.67 7.52 7.24
N VAL A 138 0.36 7.28 7.16
CA VAL A 138 -0.64 7.55 8.21
C VAL A 138 -1.54 6.33 8.36
N GLY A 139 -1.98 6.05 9.61
CA GLY A 139 -2.76 4.86 9.93
C GLY A 139 -4.15 5.17 10.48
N GLY A 140 -5.00 4.11 10.49
CA GLY A 140 -6.32 4.08 11.11
C GLY A 140 -6.29 3.70 12.58
N ASP A 141 -5.23 3.03 13.01
CA ASP A 141 -5.03 2.66 14.41
C ASP A 141 -4.74 3.87 15.28
N PHE A 142 -5.28 3.85 16.49
CA PHE A 142 -5.02 4.88 17.47
C PHE A 142 -5.04 4.31 18.90
N PHE A 143 -4.14 4.77 19.75
CA PHE A 143 -4.16 4.47 21.18
C PHE A 143 -3.90 5.72 22.00
N ASP A 144 -4.38 5.70 23.24
CA ASP A 144 -4.12 6.77 24.19
C ASP A 144 -3.99 6.23 25.62
N ILE A 145 -3.25 6.96 26.44
CA ILE A 145 -3.08 6.72 27.87
C ILE A 145 -3.51 7.96 28.63
N ILE A 146 -4.61 7.84 29.33
CA ILE A 146 -5.22 8.93 30.07
C ILE A 146 -4.76 8.87 31.53
N THR A 147 -4.13 9.92 32.01
CA THR A 147 -3.72 10.05 33.40
C THR A 147 -4.78 10.78 34.20
N PHE A 148 -5.09 10.27 35.38
CA PHE A 148 -6.05 10.89 36.30
C PHE A 148 -5.34 11.60 37.44
N ALA A 149 -6.12 12.31 38.31
CA ALA A 149 -5.59 12.94 39.50
C ALA A 149 -5.02 11.92 40.51
N ASP A 150 -5.57 10.70 40.54
CA ASP A 150 -4.96 9.58 41.25
C ASP A 150 -3.85 8.98 40.36
N PRO A 151 -2.58 9.01 40.81
CA PRO A 151 -1.45 8.51 40.01
C PRO A 151 -1.46 6.99 39.81
N ASP A 152 -2.23 6.25 40.63
CA ASP A 152 -2.37 4.82 40.51
C ASP A 152 -3.47 4.44 39.49
N GLU A 153 -4.36 5.38 39.13
CA GLU A 153 -5.40 5.16 38.09
C GLU A 153 -4.95 5.67 36.73
N ILE A 154 -5.10 4.83 35.70
CA ILE A 154 -4.87 5.19 34.30
C ILE A 154 -6.02 4.70 33.41
N GLY A 155 -6.39 5.51 32.42
CA GLY A 155 -7.26 5.12 31.33
C GLY A 155 -6.43 4.61 30.16
N VAL A 156 -6.82 3.47 29.57
CA VAL A 156 -6.17 2.91 28.40
C VAL A 156 -7.19 2.79 27.28
N PHE A 157 -6.85 3.34 26.14
CA PHE A 157 -7.69 3.37 24.95
C PHE A 157 -6.93 2.78 23.77
N ILE A 158 -7.58 1.91 23.00
CA ILE A 158 -7.09 1.43 21.71
C ILE A 158 -8.27 1.36 20.74
N SER A 159 -8.03 1.70 19.49
CA SER A 159 -9.04 1.65 18.42
C SER A 159 -8.42 1.38 17.07
N ASP A 160 -9.24 0.84 16.19
CA ASP A 160 -8.95 0.65 14.79
C ASP A 160 -10.14 1.17 13.96
N VAL A 161 -9.83 1.96 12.95
CA VAL A 161 -10.78 2.57 12.01
C VAL A 161 -10.84 1.74 10.75
N SER A 162 -12.02 1.23 10.40
CA SER A 162 -12.21 0.47 9.17
C SER A 162 -11.73 1.22 7.93
N GLY A 163 -10.80 0.62 7.17
CA GLY A 163 -10.12 1.22 6.03
C GLY A 163 -8.76 1.80 6.41
N HIS A 164 -8.02 2.32 5.44
CA HIS A 164 -6.63 2.75 5.63
C HIS A 164 -6.33 4.10 4.98
N GLY A 165 -5.16 4.63 5.30
CA GLY A 165 -4.65 5.86 4.71
C GLY A 165 -5.32 7.14 5.24
N VAL A 166 -5.33 8.20 4.43
CA VAL A 166 -5.75 9.55 4.86
C VAL A 166 -7.17 9.61 5.42
N PRO A 167 -8.21 8.95 4.86
CA PRO A 167 -9.54 8.98 5.45
C PRO A 167 -9.57 8.40 6.87
N ALA A 168 -8.90 7.27 7.11
CA ALA A 168 -8.83 6.65 8.43
C ALA A 168 -8.10 7.55 9.42
N ALA A 169 -6.97 8.16 9.02
CA ALA A 169 -6.23 9.12 9.84
C ALA A 169 -7.04 10.38 10.21
N LEU A 170 -7.94 10.83 9.36
CA LEU A 170 -8.85 11.93 9.70
C LEU A 170 -9.87 11.50 10.77
N TYR A 171 -10.40 10.29 10.69
CA TYR A 171 -11.30 9.74 11.70
C TYR A 171 -10.58 9.53 13.05
N THR A 172 -9.32 9.10 13.07
CA THR A 172 -8.54 9.02 14.31
C THR A 172 -8.35 10.39 14.96
N SER A 173 -8.17 11.45 14.15
CA SER A 173 -8.08 12.82 14.64
C SER A 173 -9.39 13.30 15.27
N MET A 174 -10.54 12.98 14.66
CA MET A 174 -11.86 13.28 15.23
C MET A 174 -12.10 12.50 16.54
N LEU A 175 -11.73 11.22 16.55
CA LEU A 175 -11.81 10.37 17.72
C LEU A 175 -10.98 10.95 18.89
N ARG A 176 -9.76 11.39 18.63
CA ARG A 176 -8.89 12.06 19.62
C ARG A 176 -9.55 13.30 20.22
N VAL A 177 -10.12 14.15 19.38
CA VAL A 177 -10.82 15.37 19.87
C VAL A 177 -12.00 14.98 20.75
N ALA A 178 -12.85 14.03 20.32
CA ALA A 178 -13.99 13.57 21.09
C ALA A 178 -13.57 12.95 22.44
N LEU A 179 -12.48 12.15 22.44
CA LEU A 179 -11.91 11.54 23.64
C LEU A 179 -11.43 12.61 24.63
N THR A 180 -10.75 13.64 24.14
CA THR A 180 -10.26 14.76 24.98
C THR A 180 -11.41 15.60 25.56
N GLN A 181 -12.48 15.78 24.81
CA GLN A 181 -13.66 16.55 25.23
C GLN A 181 -14.58 15.80 26.21
N ALA A 182 -14.37 14.49 26.41
CA ALA A 182 -15.21 13.66 27.24
C ALA A 182 -15.15 14.03 28.74
N GLY A 183 -14.09 14.68 29.21
CA GLY A 183 -13.95 15.17 30.58
C GLY A 183 -14.13 14.04 31.61
N ASP A 184 -15.05 14.22 32.56
CA ASP A 184 -15.29 13.26 33.66
C ASP A 184 -15.80 11.90 33.17
N LEU A 185 -16.36 11.80 31.94
CA LEU A 185 -16.77 10.53 31.37
C LEU A 185 -15.60 9.58 31.11
N GLN A 186 -14.38 10.08 31.07
CA GLN A 186 -13.17 9.25 30.96
C GLN A 186 -13.00 8.27 32.14
N ARG A 187 -13.70 8.48 33.28
CA ARG A 187 -13.71 7.53 34.39
C ARG A 187 -14.78 6.46 34.31
N ASP A 188 -15.71 6.59 33.36
CA ASP A 188 -16.78 5.63 33.08
C ASP A 188 -16.63 5.05 31.66
N PRO A 189 -16.05 3.84 31.51
CA PRO A 189 -15.84 3.25 30.21
C PRO A 189 -17.11 3.17 29.34
N GLN A 190 -18.24 2.78 29.88
CA GLN A 190 -19.52 2.73 29.16
C GLN A 190 -19.97 4.13 28.70
N GLY A 191 -19.92 5.08 29.63
CA GLY A 191 -20.30 6.47 29.35
C GLY A 191 -19.43 7.10 28.27
N LEU A 192 -18.12 6.83 28.31
CA LEU A 192 -17.16 7.30 27.32
C LEU A 192 -17.46 6.72 25.94
N LEU A 193 -17.59 5.39 25.79
CA LEU A 193 -17.88 4.77 24.49
C LEU A 193 -19.21 5.27 23.92
N GLY A 194 -20.23 5.44 24.78
CA GLY A 194 -21.51 6.04 24.37
C GLY A 194 -21.38 7.51 23.94
N HIS A 195 -20.49 8.28 24.55
CA HIS A 195 -20.17 9.66 24.12
C HIS A 195 -19.49 9.67 22.75
N LEU A 196 -18.45 8.85 22.57
CA LEU A 196 -17.72 8.74 21.32
C LEU A 196 -18.63 8.29 20.17
N ASP A 197 -19.48 7.30 20.41
CA ASP A 197 -20.45 6.83 19.42
C ASP A 197 -21.37 7.96 18.93
N ARG A 198 -21.97 8.70 19.85
CA ARG A 198 -22.83 9.84 19.50
C ARG A 198 -22.09 10.96 18.79
N ALA A 199 -20.85 11.24 19.16
CA ALA A 199 -20.04 12.29 18.55
C ALA A 199 -19.60 11.93 17.13
N LEU A 200 -19.31 10.66 16.86
CA LEU A 200 -18.73 10.19 15.59
C LEU A 200 -19.81 9.79 14.57
N LEU A 201 -20.95 9.27 15.02
CA LEU A 201 -22.03 8.73 14.17
C LEU A 201 -22.46 9.67 13.02
N PRO A 202 -22.60 11.00 13.19
CA PRO A 202 -22.99 11.88 12.10
C PRO A 202 -21.93 12.02 11.00
N HIS A 203 -20.70 11.69 11.29
CA HIS A 203 -19.55 11.94 10.44
C HIS A 203 -19.04 10.69 9.71
N LEU A 204 -19.22 9.51 10.28
CA LEU A 204 -18.81 8.22 9.69
C LEU A 204 -19.97 7.64 8.85
N LYS A 205 -20.00 7.94 7.55
CA LYS A 205 -21.08 7.48 6.65
C LYS A 205 -20.92 6.06 6.17
N SER A 206 -19.69 5.59 6.01
CA SER A 206 -19.34 4.28 5.45
C SER A 206 -18.21 3.57 6.20
N ALA A 207 -17.73 4.17 7.29
CA ALA A 207 -16.70 3.62 8.15
C ALA A 207 -17.29 3.33 9.54
N PHE A 208 -16.66 2.44 10.27
CA PHE A 208 -16.93 2.17 11.68
C PHE A 208 -15.59 2.13 12.42
N ILE A 209 -15.64 2.22 13.74
CA ILE A 209 -14.45 2.19 14.58
C ILE A 209 -14.62 1.10 15.62
N THR A 210 -13.72 0.13 15.63
CA THR A 210 -13.61 -0.77 16.77
C THR A 210 -12.79 -0.09 17.85
N CYS A 211 -13.21 -0.15 19.11
CA CYS A 211 -12.40 0.37 20.18
C CYS A 211 -12.61 -0.37 21.50
N PHE A 212 -11.59 -0.35 22.31
CA PHE A 212 -11.59 -0.83 23.67
C PHE A 212 -11.14 0.30 24.60
N TYR A 213 -11.83 0.47 25.71
CA TYR A 213 -11.45 1.42 26.73
C TYR A 213 -11.58 0.81 28.13
N GLY A 214 -10.60 1.08 28.98
CA GLY A 214 -10.66 0.67 30.38
C GLY A 214 -9.89 1.58 31.31
N VAL A 215 -10.30 1.60 32.57
CA VAL A 215 -9.65 2.31 33.68
C VAL A 215 -9.05 1.28 34.62
N LEU A 216 -7.73 1.29 34.72
CA LEU A 216 -6.94 0.36 35.53
C LEU A 216 -6.33 1.09 36.75
N ASN A 217 -6.53 0.52 37.92
CA ASN A 217 -5.72 0.87 39.08
C ASN A 217 -4.46 -0.01 39.05
N MET A 218 -3.33 0.61 38.78
CA MET A 218 -2.03 -0.05 38.62
C MET A 218 -1.51 -0.75 39.87
N ARG A 219 -2.02 -0.37 41.04
CA ARG A 219 -1.60 -0.93 42.34
C ARG A 219 -2.49 -2.10 42.76
N SER A 220 -3.84 -1.92 42.71
CA SER A 220 -4.77 -2.94 43.17
C SER A 220 -5.07 -4.00 42.08
N GLY A 221 -4.84 -3.68 40.81
CA GLY A 221 -5.24 -4.48 39.65
C GLY A 221 -6.73 -4.35 39.32
N ASP A 222 -7.48 -3.50 40.00
CA ASP A 222 -8.90 -3.27 39.69
C ASP A 222 -9.03 -2.64 38.33
N PHE A 223 -9.69 -3.33 37.42
CA PHE A 223 -9.84 -2.93 36.03
C PHE A 223 -11.32 -2.89 35.63
N ARG A 224 -11.80 -1.69 35.27
CA ARG A 224 -13.14 -1.45 34.73
C ARG A 224 -13.00 -1.15 33.24
N TYR A 225 -13.78 -1.80 32.38
CA TYR A 225 -13.63 -1.66 30.94
C TYR A 225 -14.95 -1.81 30.20
N ALA A 226 -14.96 -1.32 28.97
CA ALA A 226 -16.02 -1.53 27.98
C ALA A 226 -15.40 -1.77 26.60
N ASN A 227 -16.10 -2.51 25.77
CA ASN A 227 -15.65 -2.87 24.42
C ASN A 227 -16.70 -2.47 23.38
N ALA A 228 -16.25 -1.91 22.27
CA ALA A 228 -17.04 -1.59 21.10
C ALA A 228 -16.48 -2.35 19.86
N GLY A 229 -16.69 -3.66 19.84
CA GLY A 229 -16.33 -4.51 18.71
C GLY A 229 -14.83 -4.73 18.48
N HIS A 230 -13.96 -4.32 19.41
CA HIS A 230 -12.52 -4.49 19.31
C HIS A 230 -12.10 -5.89 19.78
N LEU A 231 -10.89 -6.32 19.36
CA LEU A 231 -10.28 -7.57 19.81
C LEU A 231 -10.15 -7.59 21.34
N ALA A 232 -10.42 -8.75 21.94
CA ALA A 232 -10.27 -8.89 23.38
C ALA A 232 -8.79 -8.78 23.78
N PRO A 233 -8.42 -7.88 24.73
CA PRO A 233 -7.09 -7.86 25.31
C PRO A 233 -6.71 -9.20 25.93
N LEU A 234 -5.41 -9.49 26.02
CA LEU A 234 -4.91 -10.67 26.73
C LEU A 234 -4.42 -10.31 28.12
N ILE A 235 -4.73 -11.16 29.08
CA ILE A 235 -4.11 -11.20 30.39
C ILE A 235 -2.97 -12.19 30.31
N VAL A 236 -1.74 -11.70 30.43
CA VAL A 236 -0.51 -12.50 30.36
C VAL A 236 0.06 -12.64 31.76
N SER A 237 0.02 -13.85 32.29
CA SER A 237 0.61 -14.22 33.59
C SER A 237 1.80 -15.17 33.37
N ALA A 238 2.53 -15.49 34.44
CA ALA A 238 3.63 -16.44 34.36
C ALA A 238 3.18 -17.82 33.83
N ASP A 239 1.96 -18.24 34.22
CA ASP A 239 1.44 -19.59 33.96
C ASP A 239 0.37 -19.63 32.87
N SER A 240 -0.27 -18.52 32.55
CA SER A 240 -1.39 -18.46 31.60
C SER A 240 -1.37 -17.22 30.70
N ILE A 241 -1.95 -17.38 29.51
CA ILE A 241 -2.27 -16.32 28.58
C ILE A 241 -3.74 -16.51 28.22
N GLU A 242 -4.59 -15.62 28.72
CA GLU A 242 -6.03 -15.75 28.59
C GLU A 242 -6.65 -14.47 28.03
N PRO A 243 -7.66 -14.58 27.16
CA PRO A 243 -8.37 -13.40 26.72
C PRO A 243 -9.19 -12.79 27.88
N LEU A 244 -9.18 -11.46 27.97
CA LEU A 244 -10.07 -10.73 28.87
C LEU A 244 -11.54 -11.03 28.47
N PRO A 245 -12.46 -11.34 29.42
CA PRO A 245 -13.84 -11.62 29.10
C PRO A 245 -14.57 -10.44 28.45
N CYS A 246 -14.60 -10.37 27.13
CA CYS A 246 -15.30 -9.36 26.34
C CYS A 246 -16.50 -10.01 25.63
N PRO A 247 -17.73 -9.72 26.05
CA PRO A 247 -18.90 -10.18 25.29
C PRO A 247 -18.93 -9.50 23.93
N PRO A 248 -19.53 -10.14 22.91
CA PRO A 248 -19.73 -9.53 21.60
C PRO A 248 -20.42 -8.17 21.72
N SER A 249 -19.88 -7.17 21.07
CA SER A 249 -20.41 -5.80 21.03
C SER A 249 -20.24 -5.23 19.62
N VAL A 250 -20.97 -4.16 19.33
CA VAL A 250 -20.93 -3.53 18.01
C VAL A 250 -19.87 -2.41 18.00
N PRO A 251 -19.17 -2.20 16.87
CA PRO A 251 -18.28 -1.07 16.70
C PRO A 251 -19.00 0.27 16.82
N LEU A 252 -18.27 1.34 17.12
CA LEU A 252 -18.79 2.70 17.10
C LEU A 252 -19.22 3.07 15.67
N ALA A 253 -20.31 3.79 15.56
CA ALA A 253 -20.89 4.28 14.30
C ALA A 253 -21.23 3.19 13.26
N ALA A 254 -21.25 1.90 13.63
CA ALA A 254 -21.53 0.79 12.71
C ALA A 254 -22.95 0.81 12.13
N PHE A 255 -23.91 1.48 12.77
CA PHE A 255 -25.31 1.55 12.34
C PHE A 255 -25.85 2.98 12.29
N SER A 256 -26.77 3.25 11.34
CA SER A 256 -27.45 4.54 11.27
C SER A 256 -28.35 4.80 12.50
N GLU A 257 -28.65 6.07 12.80
CA GLU A 257 -29.54 6.46 13.89
C GLU A 257 -30.89 5.73 13.92
N SER A 258 -31.45 5.46 12.74
CA SER A 258 -32.74 4.74 12.62
C SER A 258 -32.66 3.29 13.06
N THR A 259 -31.50 2.66 12.93
CA THR A 259 -31.24 1.27 13.36
C THR A 259 -30.89 1.22 14.86
N VAL A 260 -30.21 2.24 15.37
CA VAL A 260 -29.83 2.37 16.80
C VAL A 260 -31.02 2.40 17.73
N ARG A 261 -32.13 3.04 17.34
CA ARG A 261 -33.35 3.09 18.16
C ARG A 261 -34.00 1.72 18.40
N ARG A 262 -33.63 0.70 17.62
CA ARG A 262 -34.16 -0.68 17.77
C ARG A 262 -33.29 -1.60 18.60
N HIS A 263 -32.01 -1.33 18.72
CA HIS A 263 -31.05 -2.12 19.48
C HIS A 263 -30.27 -1.14 20.36
N GLU A 264 -30.53 -1.17 21.66
CA GLU A 264 -29.71 -0.45 22.64
C GLU A 264 -28.25 -0.89 22.41
N ARG A 265 -27.39 0.05 22.05
CA ARG A 265 -25.95 -0.18 22.00
C ARG A 265 -25.47 -0.34 23.42
N ASP A 266 -25.29 -1.57 23.83
CA ASP A 266 -24.83 -1.88 25.17
C ASP A 266 -23.29 -1.98 25.17
N PHE A 267 -22.63 -0.88 25.49
CA PHE A 267 -21.21 -0.86 25.84
C PHE A 267 -21.05 -1.14 27.34
N SER A 268 -21.66 -2.21 27.84
CA SER A 268 -21.73 -2.48 29.27
C SER A 268 -20.38 -2.43 29.98
N ASN A 269 -20.33 -1.71 31.10
CA ASN A 269 -19.19 -1.78 32.00
C ASN A 269 -18.97 -3.19 32.52
N ARG A 270 -17.71 -3.63 32.46
CA ARG A 270 -17.22 -4.86 33.06
C ARG A 270 -16.14 -4.52 34.07
N ALA A 271 -15.95 -5.41 35.03
CA ALA A 271 -14.91 -5.27 36.03
C ALA A 271 -14.24 -6.61 36.29
N VAL A 272 -12.94 -6.58 36.48
CA VAL A 272 -12.10 -7.72 36.86
C VAL A 272 -10.95 -7.21 37.69
N THR A 273 -10.42 -8.03 38.58
CA THR A 273 -9.16 -7.73 39.27
C THR A 273 -8.06 -8.53 38.60
N LEU A 274 -7.11 -7.84 38.00
CA LEU A 274 -5.94 -8.42 37.35
C LEU A 274 -4.90 -8.85 38.40
N PRO A 275 -4.31 -10.03 38.27
CA PRO A 275 -3.28 -10.49 39.22
C PRO A 275 -2.06 -9.56 39.24
N THR A 276 -1.51 -9.33 40.40
CA THR A 276 -0.23 -8.62 40.57
C THR A 276 0.88 -9.32 39.77
N GLY A 277 1.69 -8.57 39.03
CA GLY A 277 2.72 -9.10 38.14
C GLY A 277 2.21 -9.63 36.81
N SER A 278 0.87 -9.62 36.58
CA SER A 278 0.33 -9.90 35.25
C SER A 278 0.44 -8.69 34.31
N ARG A 279 0.31 -8.93 33.03
CA ARG A 279 0.30 -7.90 31.98
C ARG A 279 -1.03 -7.91 31.25
N LEU A 280 -1.55 -6.72 31.03
CA LEU A 280 -2.67 -6.49 30.11
C LEU A 280 -2.10 -6.09 28.74
N LEU A 281 -2.34 -6.91 27.73
CA LEU A 281 -1.88 -6.68 26.37
C LEU A 281 -3.08 -6.36 25.46
N LEU A 282 -3.08 -5.16 24.91
CA LEU A 282 -4.05 -4.70 23.92
C LEU A 282 -3.34 -4.63 22.57
N PHE A 283 -4.06 -4.95 21.48
CA PHE A 283 -3.47 -4.98 20.13
C PHE A 283 -4.56 -4.87 19.07
N THR A 284 -4.19 -4.43 17.88
CA THR A 284 -5.04 -4.38 16.68
C THR A 284 -4.86 -5.62 15.83
N ASP A 285 -5.77 -5.83 14.88
CA ASP A 285 -5.82 -7.03 14.03
C ASP A 285 -4.62 -7.17 13.09
N GLY A 286 -3.96 -6.05 12.71
CA GLY A 286 -2.72 -6.11 11.96
C GLY A 286 -1.61 -6.96 12.61
N LEU A 287 -1.67 -7.17 13.94
CA LEU A 287 -0.79 -8.13 14.62
C LEU A 287 -1.18 -9.58 14.31
N THR A 288 -2.46 -9.94 14.42
CA THR A 288 -2.94 -11.32 14.30
C THR A 288 -3.18 -11.74 12.87
N GLU A 289 -3.55 -10.81 11.99
CA GLU A 289 -3.84 -11.06 10.57
C GLU A 289 -2.61 -10.93 9.66
N ALA A 290 -1.45 -10.59 10.22
CA ALA A 290 -0.20 -10.53 9.47
C ALA A 290 0.08 -11.84 8.75
N ARG A 291 0.27 -11.78 7.43
CA ARG A 291 0.46 -12.95 6.57
C ARG A 291 1.93 -13.27 6.36
N ASN A 292 2.27 -14.55 6.29
CA ASN A 292 3.60 -14.99 5.92
C ASN A 292 3.86 -14.67 4.43
N ARG A 293 4.94 -13.95 4.12
CA ARG A 293 5.27 -13.53 2.75
C ARG A 293 5.47 -14.70 1.78
N PHE A 294 5.99 -15.82 2.28
CA PHE A 294 6.28 -17.00 1.47
C PHE A 294 5.14 -18.01 1.46
N ARG A 295 4.22 -17.90 2.42
CA ARG A 295 3.03 -18.75 2.60
C ARG A 295 1.81 -17.89 2.94
N PRO A 296 1.22 -17.16 1.95
CA PRO A 296 0.19 -16.15 2.22
C PRO A 296 -1.11 -16.68 2.84
N ALA A 297 -1.33 -17.99 2.84
CA ALA A 297 -2.45 -18.63 3.53
C ALA A 297 -2.24 -18.73 5.05
N GLU A 298 -0.99 -18.58 5.54
CA GLU A 298 -0.68 -18.63 6.96
C GLU A 298 -0.69 -17.23 7.56
N MET A 299 -1.40 -17.06 8.65
CA MET A 299 -1.44 -15.84 9.47
C MET A 299 -0.71 -16.07 10.79
N PHE A 300 -0.24 -14.99 11.42
CA PHE A 300 0.44 -15.06 12.72
C PHE A 300 -0.49 -15.56 13.83
N GLU A 301 -1.73 -15.11 13.82
CA GLU A 301 -2.81 -15.53 14.72
C GLU A 301 -2.42 -15.54 16.21
N TYR A 302 -3.33 -16.00 17.07
CA TYR A 302 -3.05 -16.16 18.50
C TYR A 302 -1.95 -17.21 18.78
N ALA A 303 -1.78 -18.22 17.92
CA ALA A 303 -0.77 -19.26 18.11
C ALA A 303 0.65 -18.68 18.05
N GLY A 304 0.97 -17.92 17.02
CA GLY A 304 2.28 -17.24 16.88
C GLY A 304 2.53 -16.24 18.00
N MET A 305 1.48 -15.52 18.39
CA MET A 305 1.53 -14.57 19.50
C MET A 305 1.80 -15.27 20.84
N HIS A 306 1.13 -16.39 21.15
CA HIS A 306 1.37 -17.15 22.39
C HIS A 306 2.80 -17.65 22.53
N ASP A 307 3.40 -18.16 21.46
CA ASP A 307 4.79 -18.63 21.47
C ASP A 307 5.77 -17.47 21.74
N ALA A 308 5.53 -16.33 21.10
CA ALA A 308 6.33 -15.11 21.32
C ALA A 308 6.22 -14.61 22.77
N LEU A 309 5.01 -14.50 23.31
CA LEU A 309 4.72 -14.02 24.65
C LEU A 309 5.35 -14.93 25.74
N ARG A 310 5.24 -16.26 25.57
CA ARG A 310 5.90 -17.23 26.47
C ARG A 310 7.43 -17.08 26.44
N SER A 311 7.99 -16.85 25.25
CA SER A 311 9.45 -16.67 25.13
C SER A 311 9.94 -15.35 25.75
N ALA A 312 9.09 -14.32 25.81
CA ALA A 312 9.40 -13.03 26.39
C ALA A 312 9.38 -13.07 27.94
N GLY A 313 8.54 -13.91 28.55
CA GLY A 313 8.53 -14.16 30.00
C GLY A 313 8.51 -12.89 30.84
N ALA A 314 9.44 -12.78 31.82
CA ALA A 314 9.54 -11.66 32.76
C ALA A 314 10.41 -10.48 32.27
N MET A 315 10.62 -10.33 30.96
CA MET A 315 11.36 -9.19 30.41
C MET A 315 10.67 -7.86 30.79
N PRO A 316 11.40 -6.73 30.89
CA PRO A 316 10.78 -5.42 31.00
C PRO A 316 9.78 -5.18 29.87
N VAL A 317 8.70 -4.39 30.14
CA VAL A 317 7.57 -4.21 29.24
C VAL A 317 8.00 -3.80 27.81
N GLY A 318 8.97 -2.90 27.67
CA GLY A 318 9.50 -2.52 26.36
C GLY A 318 10.12 -3.71 25.62
N ALA A 319 11.03 -4.44 26.28
CA ALA A 319 11.66 -5.63 25.67
C ALA A 319 10.66 -6.76 25.37
N PHE A 320 9.60 -6.86 26.17
CA PHE A 320 8.50 -7.79 25.94
C PHE A 320 7.74 -7.48 24.63
N ILE A 321 7.43 -6.20 24.39
CA ILE A 321 6.81 -5.75 23.13
C ILE A 321 7.77 -5.94 21.96
N ASP A 322 9.04 -5.56 22.12
CA ASP A 322 10.05 -5.72 21.07
C ASP A 322 10.18 -7.20 20.66
N ARG A 323 10.19 -8.11 21.64
CA ARG A 323 10.24 -9.55 21.38
C ARG A 323 9.02 -10.08 20.62
N LEU A 324 7.83 -9.60 20.95
CA LEU A 324 6.61 -9.92 20.23
C LEU A 324 6.69 -9.42 18.77
N PHE A 325 7.14 -8.19 18.59
CA PHE A 325 7.29 -7.60 17.26
C PHE A 325 8.38 -8.29 16.43
N GLU A 326 9.52 -8.64 17.01
CA GLU A 326 10.56 -9.43 16.35
C GLU A 326 10.04 -10.80 15.87
N ALA A 327 9.22 -11.47 16.68
CA ALA A 327 8.60 -12.74 16.30
C ALA A 327 7.65 -12.57 15.11
N LEU A 328 6.87 -11.49 15.09
CA LEU A 328 5.99 -11.13 13.98
C LEU A 328 6.79 -10.88 12.69
N VAL A 329 7.85 -10.06 12.75
CA VAL A 329 8.74 -9.76 11.61
C VAL A 329 9.40 -11.05 11.10
N GLY A 330 9.84 -11.91 12.00
CA GLY A 330 10.42 -13.21 11.66
C GLY A 330 9.44 -14.16 10.98
N PHE A 331 8.20 -14.23 11.48
CA PHE A 331 7.13 -15.02 10.88
C PHE A 331 6.77 -14.50 9.47
N ARG A 332 6.61 -13.18 9.33
CA ARG A 332 6.28 -12.56 8.06
C ARG A 332 7.39 -12.69 7.01
N GLY A 333 8.65 -12.66 7.43
CA GLY A 333 9.83 -12.64 6.55
C GLY A 333 10.11 -11.24 5.96
N GLY A 334 9.80 -10.18 6.72
CA GLY A 334 10.06 -8.77 6.36
C GLY A 334 9.31 -7.81 7.26
N ASP A 335 9.60 -6.52 7.13
CA ASP A 335 9.12 -5.41 7.96
C ASP A 335 8.01 -4.57 7.32
N SER A 336 7.51 -4.94 6.13
CA SER A 336 6.37 -4.29 5.49
C SER A 336 5.08 -5.04 5.83
N PHE A 337 4.06 -4.37 6.32
CA PHE A 337 2.80 -4.94 6.78
C PHE A 337 1.63 -4.55 5.87
N GLU A 338 0.55 -5.32 5.94
CA GLU A 338 -0.67 -5.15 5.12
C GLU A 338 -1.72 -4.33 5.86
N ASP A 339 -1.50 -4.10 7.17
CA ASP A 339 -2.34 -3.29 8.03
C ASP A 339 -1.49 -2.60 9.10
N ASP A 340 -2.10 -1.62 9.78
CA ASP A 340 -1.50 -0.92 10.91
C ASP A 340 -1.28 -1.90 12.08
N ILE A 341 -0.22 -1.71 12.83
CA ILE A 341 0.08 -2.51 14.02
C ILE A 341 0.15 -1.59 15.22
N CYS A 342 -0.75 -1.80 16.15
CA CYS A 342 -0.73 -1.15 17.45
C CYS A 342 -0.67 -2.18 18.57
N ILE A 343 0.27 -2.03 19.48
CA ILE A 343 0.46 -2.90 20.65
C ILE A 343 0.61 -2.01 21.88
N LEU A 344 -0.18 -2.25 22.90
CA LEU A 344 -0.10 -1.56 24.19
C LEU A 344 -0.04 -2.59 25.31
N CYS A 345 0.95 -2.49 26.18
CA CYS A 345 1.17 -3.43 27.28
C CYS A 345 1.33 -2.69 28.60
N LEU A 346 0.60 -3.15 29.62
CA LEU A 346 0.61 -2.60 30.97
C LEU A 346 0.92 -3.71 31.96
N GLU A 347 1.82 -3.47 32.90
CA GLU A 347 2.19 -4.40 33.98
C GLU A 347 1.56 -3.96 35.29
N VAL A 348 0.80 -4.86 35.93
CA VAL A 348 0.06 -4.65 37.17
C VAL A 348 0.94 -4.95 38.39
N GLY A 349 0.92 -4.09 39.39
CA GLY A 349 1.59 -4.41 40.65
C GLY A 349 2.67 -3.49 41.15
#